data_115b09f7dd5a6d5c8af3e342746323b4
#
_entry.id   115b09f7dd5a6d5c8af3e342746323b4
#
_cell.length_a   1.000
_cell.length_b   1.000
_cell.length_c   1.000
_cell.angle_alpha   90.00
_cell.angle_beta   90.00
_cell.angle_gamma   90.00
#
_symmetry.space_group_name_H-M   'P 1'
#
loop_
_entity.id
_entity.type
_entity.pdbx_description
1 polymer ?
#
loop_
_entity_poly.entity_id
_entity_poly.type
_entity_poly.pdbx_seq_one_letter_code
_entity_poly.pdbx_strand_id
1 'polypeptide(L)'
;MTANLRADKDRRNGYMVRCVRNEIPESYMRVGIIISPDYQGTESGKTAYFGIDSNIPYWTATLVTSGTDVGTATTDDFSFESGNDAVHTTHGSNTQNIPIYVKRKESTSSRSFRVRVEGIGLDGQTKSTLLTISQAGYQLRASSELSTLDVLPQEGGTYNLNIKLTPTDVPIPAGNLYVQVVYSGEQISVSDKVETASNTYSYPVSITIPANKNPSLIGITVYIVLER
;
A
#
# COMPACT_ATOMS: atom_id res chain seq x y z
N MET A 1 8.12 21.82 -38.25
CA MET A 1 9.36 21.66 -39.03
C MET A 1 10.20 22.90 -38.79
N THR A 2 11.22 22.86 -37.96
CA THR A 2 12.10 24.00 -37.67
C THR A 2 13.33 23.84 -38.52
N ALA A 3 13.51 24.72 -39.51
CA ALA A 3 14.69 24.78 -40.33
C ALA A 3 15.73 25.68 -39.67
N ASN A 4 16.85 25.12 -39.22
CA ASN A 4 18.00 25.90 -38.79
C ASN A 4 18.85 26.28 -40.02
N LEU A 5 18.77 27.53 -40.41
CA LEU A 5 19.62 28.10 -41.42
C LEU A 5 20.93 28.64 -40.80
N ARG A 6 22.05 27.99 -41.02
CA ARG A 6 23.36 28.55 -40.75
C ARG A 6 23.82 29.29 -42.00
N ALA A 7 23.95 30.61 -41.94
CA ALA A 7 24.60 31.43 -42.98
C ALA A 7 26.04 31.72 -42.54
N ASP A 8 27.00 31.23 -43.29
CA ASP A 8 28.40 31.60 -43.10
C ASP A 8 28.73 32.88 -43.92
N LYS A 9 29.66 33.73 -43.40
CA LYS A 9 29.77 35.15 -43.78
C LYS A 9 30.39 35.42 -45.16
N ASP A 10 30.77 34.44 -45.95
CA ASP A 10 31.47 34.66 -47.22
C ASP A 10 30.54 34.47 -48.43
N ARG A 11 30.02 35.57 -48.94
CA ARG A 11 29.02 35.61 -50.01
C ARG A 11 29.52 35.20 -51.40
N ARG A 12 30.80 34.80 -51.56
CA ARG A 12 31.41 34.53 -52.87
C ARG A 12 31.37 33.06 -53.29
N ASN A 13 31.07 32.18 -52.38
CA ASN A 13 31.01 30.75 -52.68
C ASN A 13 29.58 30.24 -52.44
N GLY A 14 28.88 29.89 -53.48
CA GLY A 14 27.49 29.43 -53.39
C GLY A 14 27.25 28.49 -52.20
N TYR A 15 26.41 28.95 -51.23
CA TYR A 15 26.14 28.21 -50.02
C TYR A 15 25.15 27.10 -50.28
N MET A 16 25.54 25.91 -49.91
CA MET A 16 24.61 24.78 -49.84
C MET A 16 23.80 24.88 -48.55
N VAL A 17 22.55 25.31 -48.66
CA VAL A 17 21.61 25.25 -47.54
C VAL A 17 21.22 23.78 -47.32
N ARG A 18 21.80 23.16 -46.31
CA ARG A 18 21.35 21.88 -45.84
C ARG A 18 20.19 22.06 -44.85
N CYS A 19 19.00 21.68 -45.27
CA CYS A 19 17.93 21.47 -44.33
C CYS A 19 18.24 20.18 -43.53
N VAL A 20 18.68 20.34 -42.29
CA VAL A 20 18.79 19.20 -41.38
C VAL A 20 17.39 18.91 -40.89
N ARG A 21 16.85 17.77 -41.30
CA ARG A 21 15.60 17.24 -40.71
C ARG A 21 15.92 16.83 -39.29
N ASN A 22 15.48 17.62 -38.31
CA ASN A 22 15.46 17.14 -36.93
C ASN A 22 14.49 15.97 -36.88
N GLU A 23 14.97 14.78 -36.63
CA GLU A 23 14.13 13.64 -36.34
C GLU A 23 13.33 13.99 -35.09
N ILE A 24 12.00 13.90 -35.19
CA ILE A 24 11.12 14.02 -34.03
C ILE A 24 11.39 12.78 -33.19
N PRO A 25 11.85 12.91 -31.94
CA PRO A 25 12.11 11.73 -31.12
C PRO A 25 10.81 10.95 -30.91
N GLU A 26 10.92 9.64 -30.91
CA GLU A 26 9.80 8.77 -30.60
C GLU A 26 9.19 9.14 -29.26
N SER A 27 7.85 9.28 -29.24
CA SER A 27 7.14 9.62 -28.04
C SER A 27 7.01 8.41 -27.12
N TYR A 28 7.34 8.59 -25.85
CA TYR A 28 7.18 7.57 -24.83
C TYR A 28 6.48 8.09 -23.58
N MET A 29 5.82 7.19 -22.85
CA MET A 29 5.20 7.41 -21.55
C MET A 29 5.30 6.14 -20.72
N ARG A 30 5.87 6.25 -19.53
CA ARG A 30 5.94 5.20 -18.53
C ARG A 30 5.38 5.73 -17.21
N VAL A 31 4.62 4.91 -16.50
CA VAL A 31 4.07 5.28 -15.21
C VAL A 31 4.37 4.19 -14.19
N GLY A 32 4.62 4.59 -12.95
CA GLY A 32 4.93 3.66 -11.88
C GLY A 32 4.68 4.25 -10.50
N ILE A 33 4.36 3.38 -9.55
CA ILE A 33 4.22 3.79 -8.15
C ILE A 33 5.60 4.08 -7.57
N ILE A 34 5.72 5.22 -6.89
CA ILE A 34 6.91 5.61 -6.13
C ILE A 34 6.69 5.32 -4.65
N ILE A 35 5.56 5.79 -4.09
CA ILE A 35 5.16 5.50 -2.71
C ILE A 35 3.69 5.10 -2.73
N SER A 36 3.42 3.85 -2.33
CA SER A 36 2.06 3.32 -2.20
C SER A 36 1.40 3.83 -0.91
N PRO A 37 0.10 4.15 -0.94
CA PRO A 37 -0.64 4.43 0.28
C PRO A 37 -0.79 3.15 1.12
N ASP A 38 -0.58 3.27 2.43
CA ASP A 38 -0.94 2.22 3.39
C ASP A 38 -2.41 2.37 3.86
N TYR A 39 -2.82 1.54 4.84
CA TYR A 39 -4.20 1.61 5.37
C TYR A 39 -4.56 2.96 5.98
N GLN A 40 -3.59 3.73 6.49
CA GLN A 40 -3.83 5.05 7.08
C GLN A 40 -4.12 6.11 6.02
N GLY A 41 -3.81 5.82 4.75
CA GLY A 41 -3.95 6.77 3.66
C GLY A 41 -3.01 7.96 3.82
N THR A 42 -3.38 9.08 3.21
CA THR A 42 -2.61 10.33 3.27
C THR A 42 -3.16 11.34 4.27
N GLU A 43 -4.32 11.09 4.87
CA GLU A 43 -4.95 11.97 5.88
C GLU A 43 -4.11 12.09 7.16
N SER A 44 -3.29 11.08 7.45
CA SER A 44 -2.36 11.06 8.59
C SER A 44 -1.05 11.84 8.36
N GLY A 45 -0.94 12.61 7.26
CA GLY A 45 0.28 13.31 6.88
C GLY A 45 1.31 12.43 6.15
N LYS A 46 0.98 11.18 5.83
CA LYS A 46 1.79 10.33 4.97
C LYS A 46 1.66 10.77 3.52
N THR A 47 2.73 10.59 2.76
CA THR A 47 2.76 10.93 1.34
C THR A 47 2.61 9.68 0.49
N ALA A 48 1.87 9.80 -0.61
CA ALA A 48 1.80 8.79 -1.64
C ALA A 48 1.90 9.46 -3.01
N TYR A 49 2.66 8.88 -3.94
CA TYR A 49 2.77 9.38 -5.31
C TYR A 49 3.11 8.31 -6.31
N PHE A 50 2.75 8.61 -7.56
CA PHE A 50 3.27 7.90 -8.72
C PHE A 50 4.12 8.83 -9.58
N GLY A 51 5.03 8.21 -10.32
CA GLY A 51 5.88 8.89 -11.29
C GLY A 51 5.38 8.71 -12.70
N ILE A 52 5.49 9.76 -13.49
CA ILE A 52 5.36 9.74 -14.96
C ILE A 52 6.74 10.06 -15.52
N ASP A 53 7.31 9.13 -16.28
CA ASP A 53 8.52 9.32 -17.06
C ASP A 53 8.12 9.42 -18.54
N SER A 54 8.27 10.61 -19.12
CA SER A 54 7.69 10.88 -20.42
C SER A 54 8.40 12.03 -21.13
N ASN A 55 8.48 11.99 -22.46
CA ASN A 55 8.84 13.12 -23.31
C ASN A 55 7.63 13.80 -23.95
N ILE A 56 6.43 13.50 -23.44
CA ILE A 56 5.17 14.07 -23.93
C ILE A 56 4.99 15.47 -23.34
N PRO A 57 4.83 16.50 -24.18
CA PRO A 57 4.77 17.89 -23.71
C PRO A 57 3.53 18.19 -22.86
N TYR A 58 2.46 17.44 -23.07
CA TYR A 58 1.19 17.58 -22.34
C TYR A 58 0.54 16.24 -22.12
N TRP A 59 0.24 15.91 -20.86
CA TRP A 59 -0.51 14.70 -20.49
C TRP A 59 -1.59 15.03 -19.46
N THR A 60 -2.59 14.15 -19.40
CA THR A 60 -3.67 14.16 -18.43
C THR A 60 -3.67 12.83 -17.68
N ALA A 61 -3.75 12.89 -16.36
CA ALA A 61 -3.98 11.72 -15.51
C ALA A 61 -5.39 11.79 -14.91
N THR A 62 -6.18 10.74 -15.11
CA THR A 62 -7.59 10.68 -14.69
C THR A 62 -7.87 9.39 -13.94
N LEU A 63 -8.56 9.50 -12.79
CA LEU A 63 -9.09 8.35 -12.08
C LEU A 63 -10.18 7.69 -12.93
N VAL A 64 -10.06 6.38 -13.14
CA VAL A 64 -11.06 5.61 -13.90
C VAL A 64 -12.23 5.26 -12.99
N THR A 65 -13.40 5.84 -13.27
CA THR A 65 -14.60 5.74 -12.45
C THR A 65 -15.70 4.86 -13.04
N SER A 66 -15.53 4.43 -14.29
CA SER A 66 -16.52 3.62 -15.00
C SER A 66 -15.86 2.68 -16.02
N GLY A 67 -16.57 1.65 -16.45
CA GLY A 67 -16.10 0.66 -17.44
C GLY A 67 -15.39 -0.53 -16.81
N THR A 68 -14.71 -1.32 -17.64
CA THR A 68 -14.02 -2.57 -17.25
C THR A 68 -12.71 -2.32 -16.48
N ASP A 69 -12.15 -1.13 -16.60
CA ASP A 69 -10.86 -0.75 -16.01
C ASP A 69 -10.99 -0.06 -14.66
N VAL A 70 -12.16 -0.07 -14.04
CA VAL A 70 -12.38 0.51 -12.71
C VAL A 70 -11.65 -0.28 -11.64
N GLY A 71 -11.09 0.42 -10.64
CA GLY A 71 -10.54 -0.19 -9.43
C GLY A 71 -11.63 -0.75 -8.52
N THR A 72 -11.24 -1.35 -7.40
CA THR A 72 -12.16 -1.91 -6.38
C THR A 72 -12.60 -0.89 -5.34
N ALA A 73 -12.00 0.30 -5.34
CA ALA A 73 -12.31 1.38 -4.40
C ALA A 73 -13.35 2.34 -4.96
N THR A 74 -14.02 3.07 -4.07
CA THR A 74 -14.92 4.15 -4.46
C THR A 74 -14.14 5.39 -4.92
N THR A 75 -14.75 6.22 -5.75
CA THR A 75 -14.11 7.45 -6.24
C THR A 75 -13.83 8.44 -5.12
N ASP A 76 -14.71 8.51 -4.12
CA ASP A 76 -14.61 9.42 -2.98
C ASP A 76 -13.42 9.13 -2.05
N ASP A 77 -12.77 7.99 -2.25
CA ASP A 77 -11.59 7.57 -1.47
C ASP A 77 -10.27 8.05 -2.07
N PHE A 78 -10.30 8.74 -3.23
CA PHE A 78 -9.11 9.15 -3.97
C PHE A 78 -9.25 10.56 -4.52
N SER A 79 -8.18 11.35 -4.45
CA SER A 79 -8.10 12.66 -5.09
C SER A 79 -6.67 12.97 -5.55
N PHE A 80 -6.54 13.90 -6.49
CA PHE A 80 -5.26 14.54 -6.85
C PHE A 80 -5.00 15.83 -6.09
N GLU A 81 -5.94 16.29 -5.24
CA GLU A 81 -5.82 17.51 -4.46
C GLU A 81 -6.11 17.28 -2.98
N SER A 82 -5.28 17.85 -2.12
CA SER A 82 -5.44 17.74 -0.67
C SER A 82 -6.69 18.50 -0.21
N GLY A 83 -7.54 17.81 0.56
CA GLY A 83 -8.74 18.42 1.13
C GLY A 83 -9.88 18.65 0.12
N ASN A 84 -9.78 18.11 -1.09
CA ASN A 84 -10.83 18.18 -2.11
C ASN A 84 -11.03 16.80 -2.77
N ASP A 85 -11.96 16.03 -2.26
CA ASP A 85 -12.22 14.65 -2.68
C ASP A 85 -12.80 14.53 -4.11
N ALA A 86 -13.18 15.64 -4.74
CA ALA A 86 -13.80 15.64 -6.07
C ALA A 86 -12.79 15.81 -7.23
N VAL A 87 -11.50 15.99 -6.94
CA VAL A 87 -10.49 16.21 -7.99
C VAL A 87 -9.92 14.89 -8.48
N HIS A 88 -10.53 14.35 -9.51
CA HIS A 88 -10.17 13.04 -10.11
C HIS A 88 -9.36 13.18 -11.40
N THR A 89 -8.95 14.38 -11.77
CA THR A 89 -8.14 14.65 -12.97
C THR A 89 -7.06 15.66 -12.65
N THR A 90 -5.85 15.39 -13.15
CA THR A 90 -4.72 16.33 -13.08
C THR A 90 -4.00 16.37 -14.42
N HIS A 91 -3.22 17.42 -14.65
CA HIS A 91 -2.52 17.66 -15.89
C HIS A 91 -1.04 17.95 -15.61
N GLY A 92 -0.21 17.68 -16.59
CA GLY A 92 1.21 18.00 -16.48
C GLY A 92 1.95 17.89 -17.81
N SER A 93 3.25 17.93 -17.72
CA SER A 93 4.14 17.88 -18.87
C SER A 93 5.42 17.12 -18.55
N ASN A 94 5.94 16.40 -19.52
CA ASN A 94 7.18 15.66 -19.40
C ASN A 94 7.22 14.72 -18.17
N THR A 95 8.38 14.53 -17.57
CA THR A 95 8.57 13.68 -16.38
C THR A 95 8.19 14.43 -15.11
N GLN A 96 7.29 13.84 -14.32
CA GLN A 96 6.81 14.40 -13.05
C GLN A 96 6.43 13.34 -12.03
N ASN A 97 6.51 13.72 -10.76
CA ASN A 97 5.95 12.96 -9.64
C ASN A 97 4.61 13.59 -9.23
N ILE A 98 3.57 12.80 -9.23
CA ILE A 98 2.20 13.25 -8.97
C ILE A 98 1.77 12.79 -7.57
N PRO A 99 1.49 13.72 -6.67
CA PRO A 99 0.92 13.37 -5.37
C PRO A 99 -0.50 12.83 -5.55
N ILE A 100 -0.86 11.88 -4.70
CA ILE A 100 -2.20 11.34 -4.60
C ILE A 100 -2.66 11.38 -3.15
N TYR A 101 -3.93 11.66 -2.97
CA TYR A 101 -4.58 11.74 -1.67
C TYR A 101 -5.59 10.61 -1.58
N VAL A 102 -5.38 9.75 -0.60
CA VAL A 102 -6.16 8.52 -0.42
C VAL A 102 -6.67 8.49 1.00
N LYS A 103 -7.98 8.31 1.17
CA LYS A 103 -8.61 8.19 2.49
C LYS A 103 -8.14 6.96 3.24
N ARG A 104 -8.22 7.03 4.55
CA ARG A 104 -7.96 5.91 5.45
C ARG A 104 -8.86 4.73 5.10
N LYS A 105 -8.31 3.52 5.21
CA LYS A 105 -9.05 2.29 5.01
C LYS A 105 -9.29 1.57 6.34
N GLU A 106 -10.55 1.42 6.69
CA GLU A 106 -10.97 0.80 7.95
C GLU A 106 -11.36 -0.69 7.80
N SER A 107 -10.65 -1.40 6.94
CA SER A 107 -10.83 -2.85 6.79
C SER A 107 -9.53 -3.56 6.53
N THR A 108 -9.51 -4.88 6.75
CA THR A 108 -8.32 -5.73 6.54
C THR A 108 -8.08 -6.09 5.07
N SER A 109 -9.09 -5.96 4.20
CA SER A 109 -8.93 -6.23 2.77
C SER A 109 -8.21 -5.08 2.07
N SER A 110 -7.45 -5.34 1.04
CA SER A 110 -6.89 -4.30 0.16
C SER A 110 -7.96 -3.69 -0.74
N ARG A 111 -7.68 -2.50 -1.29
CA ARG A 111 -8.47 -1.89 -2.36
C ARG A 111 -7.53 -1.32 -3.42
N SER A 112 -8.04 -1.10 -4.63
CA SER A 112 -7.27 -0.55 -5.72
C SER A 112 -7.98 0.59 -6.41
N PHE A 113 -7.17 1.52 -6.93
CA PHE A 113 -7.59 2.62 -7.79
C PHE A 113 -6.91 2.44 -9.13
N ARG A 114 -7.57 2.87 -10.20
CA ARG A 114 -7.01 2.85 -11.55
C ARG A 114 -6.89 4.28 -12.05
N VAL A 115 -5.69 4.66 -12.47
CA VAL A 115 -5.41 5.97 -13.05
C VAL A 115 -4.97 5.77 -14.49
N ARG A 116 -5.67 6.41 -15.43
CA ARG A 116 -5.28 6.46 -16.83
C ARG A 116 -4.49 7.72 -17.07
N VAL A 117 -3.31 7.57 -17.66
CA VAL A 117 -2.47 8.69 -18.08
C VAL A 117 -2.41 8.69 -19.61
N GLU A 118 -2.78 9.82 -20.21
CA GLU A 118 -2.87 9.96 -21.67
C GLU A 118 -2.23 11.27 -22.13
N GLY A 119 -1.66 11.26 -23.32
CA GLY A 119 -1.11 12.46 -23.93
C GLY A 119 -0.75 12.25 -25.39
N ILE A 120 -0.58 13.35 -26.12
CA ILE A 120 -0.18 13.34 -27.52
C ILE A 120 1.28 13.76 -27.60
N GLY A 121 2.08 12.89 -28.19
CA GLY A 121 3.49 13.14 -28.40
C GLY A 121 3.79 14.14 -29.51
N LEU A 122 5.05 14.59 -29.60
CA LEU A 122 5.52 15.47 -30.67
C LEU A 122 5.44 14.80 -32.07
N ASP A 123 5.40 13.49 -32.09
CA ASP A 123 5.17 12.65 -33.28
C ASP A 123 3.68 12.58 -33.71
N GLY A 124 2.79 13.23 -32.96
CA GLY A 124 1.35 13.23 -33.16
C GLY A 124 0.65 11.92 -32.71
N GLN A 125 1.39 10.98 -32.09
CA GLN A 125 0.82 9.73 -31.61
C GLN A 125 0.27 9.89 -30.20
N THR A 126 -0.93 9.34 -29.97
CA THR A 126 -1.49 9.23 -28.63
C THR A 126 -0.83 8.11 -27.86
N LYS A 127 -0.33 8.39 -26.68
CA LYS A 127 0.13 7.39 -25.71
C LYS A 127 -0.86 7.34 -24.56
N SER A 128 -1.21 6.14 -24.13
CA SER A 128 -2.11 5.91 -23.00
C SER A 128 -1.57 4.75 -22.16
N THR A 129 -1.55 4.93 -20.86
CA THR A 129 -1.10 3.92 -19.89
C THR A 129 -2.03 3.89 -18.70
N LEU A 130 -2.35 2.69 -18.24
CA LEU A 130 -3.19 2.44 -17.07
C LEU A 130 -2.32 2.03 -15.89
N LEU A 131 -2.38 2.79 -14.80
CA LEU A 131 -1.70 2.52 -13.55
C LEU A 131 -2.69 1.96 -12.52
N THR A 132 -2.28 0.88 -11.83
CA THR A 132 -3.00 0.37 -10.65
C THR A 132 -2.28 0.84 -9.39
N ILE A 133 -3.01 1.53 -8.53
CA ILE A 133 -2.56 1.97 -7.20
C ILE A 133 -3.26 1.10 -6.18
N SER A 134 -2.52 0.33 -5.40
CA SER A 134 -3.08 -0.55 -4.37
C SER A 134 -2.87 0.07 -2.99
N GLN A 135 -3.95 0.11 -2.20
CA GLN A 135 -3.91 0.45 -0.79
C GLN A 135 -4.15 -0.81 0.02
N ALA A 136 -3.20 -1.17 0.87
CA ALA A 136 -3.35 -2.29 1.78
C ALA A 136 -4.40 -2.01 2.84
N GLY A 137 -5.09 -3.06 3.31
CA GLY A 137 -5.85 -2.99 4.55
C GLY A 137 -4.92 -3.04 5.76
N TYR A 138 -5.45 -2.72 6.94
CA TYR A 138 -4.69 -2.86 8.18
C TYR A 138 -4.47 -4.34 8.52
N GLN A 139 -3.37 -4.62 9.21
CA GLN A 139 -3.07 -5.95 9.74
C GLN A 139 -3.06 -5.89 11.27
N LEU A 140 -3.95 -6.63 11.91
CA LEU A 140 -3.91 -6.81 13.34
C LEU A 140 -2.74 -7.73 13.72
N ARG A 141 -1.98 -7.29 14.70
CA ARG A 141 -0.94 -8.09 15.35
C ARG A 141 -1.30 -8.24 16.81
N ALA A 142 -1.13 -9.44 17.33
CA ALA A 142 -1.30 -9.74 18.74
C ALA A 142 0.07 -9.88 19.40
N SER A 143 0.19 -9.37 20.61
CA SER A 143 1.35 -9.55 21.48
C SER A 143 0.89 -9.80 22.90
N SER A 144 1.73 -10.44 23.70
CA SER A 144 1.52 -10.66 25.12
C SER A 144 2.70 -10.09 25.90
N GLU A 145 2.45 -9.62 27.10
CA GLU A 145 3.53 -9.17 28.02
C GLU A 145 4.41 -10.33 28.52
N LEU A 146 3.93 -11.57 28.39
CA LEU A 146 4.70 -12.77 28.67
C LEU A 146 5.46 -13.26 27.44
N SER A 147 6.19 -12.39 26.78
CA SER A 147 7.10 -12.81 25.70
C SER A 147 8.32 -13.61 26.21
N THR A 148 8.48 -13.77 27.52
CA THR A 148 9.58 -14.48 28.16
C THR A 148 9.08 -15.34 29.31
N LEU A 149 8.30 -16.38 29.01
CA LEU A 149 8.24 -17.53 29.91
C LEU A 149 9.51 -18.33 29.71
N ASP A 150 10.63 -17.82 30.23
CA ASP A 150 11.95 -18.45 30.04
C ASP A 150 12.01 -19.83 30.69
N VAL A 151 11.22 -20.10 31.71
CA VAL A 151 11.10 -21.41 32.33
C VAL A 151 9.70 -21.59 32.93
N LEU A 152 8.93 -22.54 32.41
CA LEU A 152 7.70 -22.99 33.06
C LEU A 152 8.02 -23.97 34.18
N PRO A 153 7.44 -23.83 35.39
CA PRO A 153 7.59 -24.80 36.45
C PRO A 153 7.15 -26.18 35.98
N GLN A 154 7.83 -27.21 36.45
CA GLN A 154 7.54 -28.62 36.09
C GLN A 154 6.13 -29.04 36.52
N GLU A 155 5.64 -28.43 37.61
CA GLU A 155 4.29 -28.69 38.14
C GLU A 155 3.17 -28.10 37.27
N GLY A 156 3.52 -27.31 36.26
CA GLY A 156 2.57 -26.54 35.47
C GLY A 156 2.00 -25.35 36.26
N GLY A 157 0.84 -24.85 35.85
CA GLY A 157 0.19 -23.74 36.54
C GLY A 157 -0.78 -22.96 35.68
N THR A 158 -1.48 -22.02 36.31
CA THR A 158 -2.37 -21.08 35.62
C THR A 158 -1.65 -19.73 35.44
N TYR A 159 -1.65 -19.24 34.22
CA TYR A 159 -0.97 -18.00 33.84
C TYR A 159 -2.00 -17.02 33.30
N ASN A 160 -1.98 -15.79 33.82
CA ASN A 160 -2.79 -14.70 33.33
C ASN A 160 -1.98 -13.89 32.30
N LEU A 161 -2.50 -13.82 31.11
CA LEU A 161 -1.91 -13.10 29.97
C LEU A 161 -2.74 -11.86 29.67
N ASN A 162 -2.10 -10.78 29.33
CA ASN A 162 -2.79 -9.63 28.75
C ASN A 162 -2.43 -9.55 27.27
N ILE A 163 -3.36 -9.93 26.42
CA ILE A 163 -3.16 -9.88 24.96
C ILE A 163 -3.43 -8.48 24.46
N LYS A 164 -2.43 -7.87 23.82
CA LYS A 164 -2.56 -6.56 23.19
C LYS A 164 -2.67 -6.70 21.68
N LEU A 165 -3.68 -6.06 21.11
CA LEU A 165 -3.88 -5.95 19.66
C LEU A 165 -3.36 -4.60 19.15
N THR A 166 -2.65 -4.63 18.05
CA THR A 166 -2.12 -3.44 17.36
C THR A 166 -2.40 -3.51 15.86
N PRO A 167 -2.62 -2.37 15.18
CA PRO A 167 -2.67 -1.01 15.70
C PRO A 167 -3.94 -0.71 16.52
N THR A 168 -3.88 0.27 17.42
CA THR A 168 -4.98 0.63 18.33
C THR A 168 -5.92 1.70 17.77
N ASP A 169 -5.74 2.08 16.54
CA ASP A 169 -6.49 3.11 15.85
C ASP A 169 -7.41 2.53 14.75
N VAL A 170 -7.62 1.22 14.73
CA VAL A 170 -8.46 0.53 13.74
C VAL A 170 -9.58 -0.25 14.44
N PRO A 171 -10.72 -0.48 13.77
CA PRO A 171 -11.78 -1.32 14.30
C PRO A 171 -11.28 -2.75 14.55
N ILE A 172 -11.58 -3.32 15.71
CA ILE A 172 -11.35 -4.73 15.97
C ILE A 172 -12.55 -5.52 15.43
N PRO A 173 -12.34 -6.49 14.52
CA PRO A 173 -13.42 -7.34 14.03
C PRO A 173 -14.04 -8.16 15.17
N ALA A 174 -15.34 -8.36 15.13
CA ALA A 174 -15.99 -9.30 16.03
C ALA A 174 -15.46 -10.72 15.81
N GLY A 175 -15.22 -11.43 16.88
CA GLY A 175 -14.67 -12.78 16.87
C GLY A 175 -14.29 -13.24 18.27
N ASN A 176 -13.56 -14.34 18.36
CA ASN A 176 -13.07 -14.91 19.60
C ASN A 176 -11.55 -14.90 19.65
N LEU A 177 -11.01 -14.34 20.71
CA LEU A 177 -9.57 -14.36 21.00
C LEU A 177 -9.30 -15.46 22.02
N TYR A 178 -8.29 -16.30 21.77
CA TYR A 178 -7.83 -17.29 22.73
C TYR A 178 -6.35 -17.60 22.54
N VAL A 179 -5.78 -18.27 23.53
CA VAL A 179 -4.38 -18.70 23.52
C VAL A 179 -4.31 -20.22 23.41
N GLN A 180 -3.47 -20.70 22.52
CA GLN A 180 -3.19 -22.11 22.32
C GLN A 180 -1.72 -22.38 22.64
N VAL A 181 -1.45 -23.39 23.46
CA VAL A 181 -0.10 -23.83 23.75
C VAL A 181 0.16 -25.17 23.08
N VAL A 182 1.27 -25.23 22.36
CA VAL A 182 1.69 -26.41 21.58
C VAL A 182 3.05 -26.87 22.02
N TYR A 183 3.21 -28.18 22.19
CA TYR A 183 4.47 -28.85 22.45
C TYR A 183 4.68 -29.99 21.43
N SER A 184 5.84 -30.00 20.76
CA SER A 184 6.18 -31.00 19.73
C SER A 184 5.10 -31.20 18.65
N GLY A 185 4.38 -30.13 18.30
CA GLY A 185 3.29 -30.17 17.31
C GLY A 185 1.92 -30.56 17.88
N GLU A 186 1.83 -30.98 19.12
CA GLU A 186 0.57 -31.32 19.78
C GLU A 186 0.07 -30.16 20.65
N GLN A 187 -1.23 -29.90 20.60
CA GLN A 187 -1.87 -28.93 21.48
C GLN A 187 -1.98 -29.51 22.89
N ILE A 188 -1.36 -28.84 23.85
CA ILE A 188 -1.35 -29.26 25.25
C ILE A 188 -2.29 -28.46 26.13
N SER A 189 -2.67 -27.26 25.72
CA SER A 189 -3.60 -26.41 26.45
C SER A 189 -4.23 -25.38 25.53
N VAL A 190 -5.46 -24.98 25.88
CA VAL A 190 -6.21 -23.87 25.24
C VAL A 190 -6.88 -23.05 26.34
N SER A 191 -6.82 -21.75 26.26
CA SER A 191 -7.55 -20.86 27.14
C SER A 191 -9.05 -20.81 26.81
N ASP A 192 -9.84 -20.25 27.70
CA ASP A 192 -11.19 -19.82 27.35
C ASP A 192 -11.14 -18.78 26.23
N LYS A 193 -12.20 -18.77 25.43
CA LYS A 193 -12.40 -17.78 24.38
C LYS A 193 -12.95 -16.49 24.95
N VAL A 194 -12.36 -15.36 24.56
CA VAL A 194 -12.80 -14.02 24.94
C VAL A 194 -13.34 -13.34 23.69
N GLU A 195 -14.57 -12.86 23.73
CA GLU A 195 -15.17 -12.12 22.61
C GLU A 195 -14.43 -10.80 22.39
N THR A 196 -14.11 -10.53 21.13
CA THR A 196 -13.50 -9.25 20.74
C THR A 196 -14.59 -8.20 20.54
N ALA A 197 -14.30 -6.98 20.98
CA ALA A 197 -15.19 -5.85 20.81
C ALA A 197 -14.46 -4.70 20.07
N SER A 198 -15.22 -3.95 19.29
CA SER A 198 -14.71 -2.76 18.62
C SER A 198 -14.14 -1.79 19.65
N ASN A 199 -12.98 -1.20 19.31
CA ASN A 199 -12.23 -0.26 20.16
C ASN A 199 -11.68 -0.84 21.48
N THR A 200 -11.64 -2.16 21.61
CA THR A 200 -10.99 -2.85 22.72
C THR A 200 -9.72 -3.52 22.22
N TYR A 201 -8.56 -3.11 22.74
CA TYR A 201 -7.25 -3.55 22.25
C TYR A 201 -6.44 -4.34 23.27
N SER A 202 -7.03 -4.61 24.44
CA SER A 202 -6.38 -5.34 25.53
C SER A 202 -7.36 -6.35 26.11
N TYR A 203 -6.95 -7.62 26.12
CA TYR A 203 -7.80 -8.75 26.51
C TYR A 203 -7.07 -9.60 27.56
N PRO A 204 -7.58 -9.67 28.80
CA PRO A 204 -7.06 -10.59 29.79
C PRO A 204 -7.50 -12.01 29.43
N VAL A 205 -6.55 -12.93 29.40
CA VAL A 205 -6.78 -14.35 29.09
C VAL A 205 -6.02 -15.18 30.11
N SER A 206 -6.69 -16.15 30.71
CA SER A 206 -6.05 -17.13 31.61
C SER A 206 -5.83 -18.47 30.87
N ILE A 207 -4.66 -19.04 31.03
CA ILE A 207 -4.34 -20.33 30.48
C ILE A 207 -3.74 -21.25 31.54
N THR A 208 -4.21 -22.47 31.63
CA THR A 208 -3.68 -23.51 32.52
C THR A 208 -2.79 -24.44 31.69
N ILE A 209 -1.53 -24.52 32.08
CA ILE A 209 -0.56 -25.43 31.46
C ILE A 209 -0.42 -26.64 32.39
N PRO A 210 -0.61 -27.88 31.88
CA PRO A 210 -0.54 -29.08 32.69
C PRO A 210 0.90 -29.32 33.19
N ALA A 211 1.01 -30.07 34.28
CA ALA A 211 2.32 -30.50 34.78
C ALA A 211 3.10 -31.28 33.73
N ASN A 212 4.37 -30.96 33.62
CA ASN A 212 5.25 -31.67 32.72
C ASN A 212 5.84 -32.91 33.40
N LYS A 213 5.51 -34.08 32.89
CA LYS A 213 6.01 -35.34 33.36
C LYS A 213 7.39 -35.73 32.77
N ASN A 214 7.88 -34.95 31.83
CA ASN A 214 9.16 -35.22 31.17
C ASN A 214 10.23 -34.22 31.65
N PRO A 215 11.30 -34.69 32.30
CA PRO A 215 12.38 -33.84 32.80
C PRO A 215 13.23 -33.17 31.70
N SER A 216 13.09 -33.58 30.45
CA SER A 216 13.84 -33.07 29.31
C SER A 216 13.04 -32.02 28.56
N LEU A 217 12.46 -31.05 29.23
CA LEU A 217 11.59 -30.05 28.61
C LEU A 217 12.30 -29.14 27.64
N ILE A 218 11.74 -29.08 26.47
CA ILE A 218 12.28 -28.36 25.34
C ILE A 218 11.12 -27.56 24.73
N GLY A 219 11.18 -26.26 24.82
CA GLY A 219 10.40 -25.30 24.07
C GLY A 219 8.91 -25.58 23.83
N ILE A 220 8.04 -24.82 24.48
CA ILE A 220 6.64 -24.71 24.09
C ILE A 220 6.45 -23.51 23.15
N THR A 221 5.48 -23.63 22.27
CA THR A 221 5.06 -22.52 21.40
C THR A 221 3.70 -22.03 21.84
N VAL A 222 3.57 -20.73 22.04
CA VAL A 222 2.32 -20.07 22.41
C VAL A 222 1.78 -19.34 21.20
N TYR A 223 0.59 -19.71 20.75
CA TYR A 223 -0.14 -19.04 19.67
C TYR A 223 -1.25 -18.19 20.25
N ILE A 224 -1.38 -16.96 19.77
CA ILE A 224 -2.55 -16.12 20.01
C ILE A 224 -3.41 -16.23 18.76
N VAL A 225 -4.64 -16.71 18.93
CA VAL A 225 -5.56 -16.98 17.82
C VAL A 225 -6.72 -16.00 17.88
N LEU A 226 -7.01 -15.35 16.78
CA LEU A 226 -8.22 -14.57 16.55
C LEU A 226 -9.08 -15.32 15.53
N GLU A 227 -10.12 -15.97 16.02
CA GLU A 227 -11.11 -16.69 15.21
C GLU A 227 -12.26 -15.74 14.83
N ARG A 228 -12.56 -15.65 13.54
CA ARG A 228 -13.59 -14.79 12.96
C ARG A 228 -14.78 -15.61 12.50
#